data_698f2581451a9ec5a00606874c7a55be
#
_entry.id   698f2581451a9ec5a00606874c7a55be
#
_cell.length_a   1.000
_cell.length_b   1.000
_cell.length_c   1.000
_cell.angle_alpha   90.00
_cell.angle_beta   90.00
_cell.angle_gamma   90.00
#
_symmetry.space_group_name_H-M   'P 1'
#
loop_
_entity.id
_entity.type
_entity.pdbx_description
1 polymer ?
#
loop_
_entity_poly.entity_id
_entity_poly.type
_entity_poly.pdbx_seq_one_letter_code
_entity_poly.pdbx_strand_id
1 'polypeptide(L)'
;CQTMATCTDCEGRGKKYREKDQCKRCRGKRVVGAKAKLRLDIPRGAYDGQRIVFEGEGDQLPDTQPASIIFELKQKPHDTFQVKQLDLLATVRVTLSEALLGFSRTVLTHLDHRHIHITRKPGQVIRPGQVDIVRGEGMVDQRYRDHKGDLFLQWDIEFPTEAWASSVDAKALEALLPPKRPVLAPPEDLLEEVTTAPGQLDDVRTIYSHTVWLAYRHEAAGGPA
;
A
#
# COMPACT_ATOMS: atom_id res chain seq x y z
N CYS A 1 -26.48 29.57 52.67
CA CYS A 1 -25.79 28.64 51.73
C CYS A 1 -24.89 27.75 52.55
N GLN A 2 -25.20 26.47 52.67
CA GLN A 2 -24.28 25.48 53.25
C GLN A 2 -23.37 25.00 52.11
N THR A 3 -22.08 25.37 52.14
CA THR A 3 -21.06 24.88 51.27
C THR A 3 -20.58 23.51 51.79
N MET A 4 -20.78 22.45 51.04
CA MET A 4 -20.18 21.14 51.34
C MET A 4 -18.68 21.23 51.10
N ALA A 5 -17.90 21.22 52.19
CA ALA A 5 -16.45 21.11 52.12
C ALA A 5 -16.02 19.63 52.22
N THR A 6 -15.09 19.22 51.37
CA THR A 6 -14.51 17.87 51.43
C THR A 6 -13.74 17.74 52.75
N CYS A 7 -14.02 16.69 53.51
CA CYS A 7 -13.33 16.41 54.79
C CYS A 7 -11.82 16.18 54.52
N THR A 8 -10.94 16.97 55.19
CA THR A 8 -9.50 16.92 55.05
C THR A 8 -8.92 15.61 55.61
N ASP A 9 -9.61 14.97 56.58
CA ASP A 9 -9.12 13.72 57.22
C ASP A 9 -9.37 12.46 56.39
N CYS A 10 -10.51 12.41 55.66
CA CYS A 10 -10.85 11.22 54.88
C CYS A 10 -10.91 11.51 53.36
N GLU A 11 -10.69 12.74 52.96
CA GLU A 11 -10.75 13.15 51.54
C GLU A 11 -12.04 12.73 50.85
N GLY A 12 -13.16 12.80 51.54
CA GLY A 12 -14.46 12.41 51.02
C GLY A 12 -14.77 10.91 51.13
N ARG A 13 -13.85 10.09 51.65
CA ARG A 13 -14.00 8.63 51.70
C ARG A 13 -14.93 8.12 52.85
N GLY A 14 -15.27 8.96 53.78
CA GLY A 14 -16.16 8.61 54.94
C GLY A 14 -15.50 7.71 56.01
N LYS A 15 -14.32 7.14 55.78
CA LYS A 15 -13.62 6.25 56.70
C LYS A 15 -12.13 6.52 56.70
N LYS A 16 -11.48 6.45 57.90
CA LYS A 16 -10.04 6.59 58.07
C LYS A 16 -9.55 5.35 58.87
N TYR A 17 -8.52 4.69 58.39
CA TYR A 17 -7.91 3.58 59.12
C TYR A 17 -6.84 4.11 60.05
N ARG A 18 -6.69 3.52 61.23
CA ARG A 18 -5.58 3.81 62.16
C ARG A 18 -4.29 3.38 61.49
N GLU A 19 -3.18 4.08 61.73
CA GLU A 19 -1.87 3.73 61.14
C GLU A 19 -1.45 2.28 61.39
N LYS A 20 -1.81 1.76 62.55
CA LYS A 20 -1.53 0.35 62.93
C LYS A 20 -2.27 -0.69 62.07
N ASP A 21 -3.44 -0.31 61.52
CA ASP A 21 -4.32 -1.19 60.77
C ASP A 21 -4.18 -1.01 59.26
N GLN A 22 -3.28 -0.10 58.85
CA GLN A 22 -3.03 0.16 57.42
C GLN A 22 -2.21 -0.95 56.78
N CYS A 23 -2.67 -1.42 55.63
CA CYS A 23 -1.91 -2.37 54.80
C CYS A 23 -0.53 -1.77 54.42
N LYS A 24 0.55 -2.48 54.77
CA LYS A 24 1.94 -2.05 54.50
C LYS A 24 2.24 -1.85 53.00
N ARG A 25 1.51 -2.54 52.13
CA ARG A 25 1.71 -2.51 50.69
C ARG A 25 1.03 -1.32 50.01
N CYS A 26 -0.24 -1.05 50.30
CA CYS A 26 -1.00 0.04 49.71
C CYS A 26 -1.09 1.31 50.55
N ARG A 27 -0.71 1.25 51.84
CA ARG A 27 -0.73 2.37 52.81
C ARG A 27 -2.05 3.14 52.80
N GLY A 28 -3.15 2.40 52.78
CA GLY A 28 -4.49 2.98 52.75
C GLY A 28 -5.03 3.37 51.36
N LYS A 29 -4.24 3.30 50.31
CA LYS A 29 -4.65 3.63 48.94
C LYS A 29 -5.61 2.60 48.33
N ARG A 30 -5.75 1.40 48.89
CA ARG A 30 -6.56 0.27 48.43
C ARG A 30 -6.12 -0.34 47.08
N VAL A 31 -5.17 0.28 46.40
CA VAL A 31 -4.63 -0.17 45.12
C VAL A 31 -3.10 -0.27 45.19
N VAL A 32 -2.55 -1.18 44.44
CA VAL A 32 -1.10 -1.34 44.22
C VAL A 32 -0.85 -1.53 42.73
N GLY A 33 0.19 -0.87 42.22
CA GLY A 33 0.63 -1.10 40.87
C GLY A 33 1.08 -2.55 40.65
N ALA A 34 0.50 -3.23 39.69
CA ALA A 34 0.89 -4.55 39.23
C ALA A 34 1.19 -4.50 37.73
N LYS A 35 2.15 -5.30 37.28
CA LYS A 35 2.45 -5.45 35.85
C LYS A 35 1.83 -6.76 35.39
N ALA A 36 0.89 -6.71 34.47
CA ALA A 36 0.35 -7.85 33.76
C ALA A 36 0.99 -7.99 32.38
N LYS A 37 1.18 -9.22 31.91
CA LYS A 37 1.61 -9.52 30.56
C LYS A 37 0.39 -10.03 29.81
N LEU A 38 -0.04 -9.30 28.79
CA LEU A 38 -1.10 -9.72 27.87
C LEU A 38 -0.47 -10.34 26.62
N ARG A 39 -1.03 -11.45 26.19
CA ARG A 39 -0.67 -12.07 24.92
C ARG A 39 -1.67 -11.67 23.88
N LEU A 40 -1.21 -10.94 22.84
CA LEU A 40 -2.00 -10.55 21.70
C LEU A 40 -1.69 -11.50 20.55
N ASP A 41 -2.65 -12.33 20.17
CA ASP A 41 -2.56 -13.18 18.99
C ASP A 41 -3.23 -12.46 17.80
N ILE A 42 -2.43 -12.13 16.78
CA ILE A 42 -2.91 -11.49 15.57
C ILE A 42 -3.33 -12.57 14.57
N PRO A 43 -4.61 -12.65 14.17
CA PRO A 43 -5.08 -13.66 13.23
C PRO A 43 -4.57 -13.37 11.82
N ARG A 44 -4.45 -14.42 10.99
CA ARG A 44 -4.17 -14.27 9.57
C ARG A 44 -5.31 -13.49 8.90
N GLY A 45 -4.96 -12.60 7.97
CA GLY A 45 -5.94 -11.72 7.31
C GLY A 45 -6.32 -10.50 8.15
N ALA A 46 -5.57 -10.18 9.21
CA ALA A 46 -5.73 -8.92 9.93
C ALA A 46 -5.49 -7.73 8.99
N TYR A 47 -6.28 -6.67 9.15
CA TYR A 47 -6.24 -5.48 8.29
C TYR A 47 -5.85 -4.23 9.09
N ASP A 48 -5.47 -3.21 8.36
CA ASP A 48 -5.10 -1.91 8.95
C ASP A 48 -6.31 -1.26 9.66
N GLY A 49 -6.08 -0.75 10.88
CA GLY A 49 -7.13 -0.19 11.73
C GLY A 49 -8.02 -1.22 12.43
N GLN A 50 -7.74 -2.52 12.31
CA GLN A 50 -8.47 -3.54 13.04
C GLN A 50 -8.29 -3.37 14.55
N ARG A 51 -9.39 -3.42 15.30
CA ARG A 51 -9.39 -3.31 16.77
C ARG A 51 -9.58 -4.68 17.41
N ILE A 52 -8.71 -4.99 18.36
CA ILE A 52 -8.80 -6.18 19.21
C ILE A 52 -9.02 -5.68 20.62
N VAL A 53 -10.14 -6.08 21.23
CA VAL A 53 -10.57 -5.62 22.55
C VAL A 53 -10.32 -6.70 23.58
N PHE A 54 -9.63 -6.36 24.64
CA PHE A 54 -9.46 -7.18 25.84
C PHE A 54 -10.36 -6.58 26.93
N GLU A 55 -11.51 -7.21 27.13
CA GLU A 55 -12.49 -6.73 28.11
C GLU A 55 -12.02 -7.02 29.54
N GLY A 56 -12.06 -5.99 30.39
CA GLY A 56 -11.73 -6.14 31.81
C GLY A 56 -10.26 -6.33 32.16
N GLU A 57 -9.36 -6.25 31.17
CA GLU A 57 -7.91 -6.44 31.38
C GLU A 57 -7.15 -5.12 31.61
N GLY A 58 -7.86 -4.00 31.62
CA GLY A 58 -7.30 -2.68 31.89
C GLY A 58 -7.16 -2.38 33.38
N ASP A 59 -7.06 -1.09 33.69
CA ASP A 59 -6.90 -0.62 35.05
C ASP A 59 -8.10 -0.99 35.92
N GLN A 60 -7.80 -1.56 37.09
CA GLN A 60 -8.79 -1.98 38.07
C GLN A 60 -8.78 -1.04 39.26
N LEU A 61 -9.92 -0.45 39.53
CA LEU A 61 -10.16 0.38 40.71
C LEU A 61 -11.17 -0.30 41.64
N PRO A 62 -11.06 -0.08 42.97
CA PRO A 62 -12.06 -0.58 43.90
C PRO A 62 -13.43 -0.05 43.58
N ASP A 63 -14.43 -0.90 43.66
CA ASP A 63 -15.85 -0.58 43.48
C ASP A 63 -16.22 -0.07 42.07
N THR A 64 -15.35 -0.33 41.04
CA THR A 64 -15.57 0.06 39.64
C THR A 64 -15.31 -1.14 38.74
N GLN A 65 -16.04 -1.25 37.63
CA GLN A 65 -15.76 -2.28 36.62
C GLN A 65 -14.39 -2.05 35.99
N PRO A 66 -13.60 -3.11 35.74
CA PRO A 66 -12.32 -3.00 35.09
C PRO A 66 -12.46 -2.35 33.69
N ALA A 67 -11.49 -1.52 33.34
CA ALA A 67 -11.42 -0.93 32.01
C ALA A 67 -11.05 -2.00 30.96
N SER A 68 -11.42 -1.74 29.69
CA SER A 68 -10.99 -2.57 28.57
C SER A 68 -9.76 -1.98 27.90
N ILE A 69 -8.90 -2.85 27.40
CA ILE A 69 -7.75 -2.45 26.58
C ILE A 69 -8.09 -2.68 25.11
N ILE A 70 -7.91 -1.66 24.28
CA ILE A 70 -8.17 -1.74 22.85
C ILE A 70 -6.84 -1.63 22.12
N PHE A 71 -6.49 -2.68 21.36
CA PHE A 71 -5.35 -2.66 20.44
C PHE A 71 -5.85 -2.34 19.05
N GLU A 72 -5.33 -1.27 18.47
CA GLU A 72 -5.54 -0.92 17.08
C GLU A 72 -4.32 -1.37 16.27
N LEU A 73 -4.54 -2.27 15.31
CA LEU A 73 -3.48 -2.77 14.45
C LEU A 73 -3.12 -1.73 13.40
N LYS A 74 -1.84 -1.49 13.21
CA LYS A 74 -1.34 -0.61 12.16
C LYS A 74 -0.45 -1.41 11.22
N GLN A 75 -0.83 -1.47 9.94
CA GLN A 75 -0.06 -2.14 8.92
C GLN A 75 1.18 -1.32 8.56
N LYS A 76 2.33 -1.98 8.53
CA LYS A 76 3.56 -1.38 8.01
C LYS A 76 3.62 -1.58 6.50
N PRO A 77 4.20 -0.62 5.74
CA PRO A 77 4.49 -0.84 4.33
C PRO A 77 5.43 -2.03 4.17
N HIS A 78 5.22 -2.80 3.09
CA HIS A 78 6.06 -3.94 2.73
C HIS A 78 6.82 -3.61 1.44
N ASP A 79 8.08 -4.03 1.33
CA ASP A 79 8.96 -3.67 0.21
C ASP A 79 8.46 -4.20 -1.15
N THR A 80 7.81 -5.35 -1.14
CA THR A 80 7.38 -6.04 -2.37
C THR A 80 5.88 -5.94 -2.62
N PHE A 81 5.06 -5.96 -1.55
CA PHE A 81 3.61 -6.09 -1.67
C PHE A 81 2.87 -4.85 -1.20
N GLN A 82 1.88 -4.45 -1.98
CA GLN A 82 0.85 -3.51 -1.58
C GLN A 82 -0.46 -4.27 -1.40
N VAL A 83 -1.10 -4.07 -0.24
CA VAL A 83 -2.37 -4.72 0.07
C VAL A 83 -3.52 -3.81 -0.35
N LYS A 84 -4.48 -4.37 -1.08
CA LYS A 84 -5.75 -3.73 -1.41
C LYS A 84 -6.89 -4.68 -1.04
N GLN A 85 -7.46 -4.45 0.13
CA GLN A 85 -8.46 -5.35 0.72
C GLN A 85 -7.89 -6.77 0.91
N LEU A 86 -8.36 -7.75 0.14
CA LEU A 86 -7.86 -9.12 0.15
C LEU A 86 -6.79 -9.36 -0.92
N ASP A 87 -6.65 -8.45 -1.88
CA ASP A 87 -5.72 -8.63 -2.98
C ASP A 87 -4.33 -8.08 -2.65
N LEU A 88 -3.34 -8.70 -3.24
CA LEU A 88 -1.95 -8.27 -3.19
C LEU A 88 -1.53 -7.74 -4.56
N LEU A 89 -0.84 -6.62 -4.58
CA LEU A 89 -0.18 -6.09 -5.76
C LEU A 89 1.33 -6.14 -5.55
N ALA A 90 2.06 -6.69 -6.51
CA ALA A 90 3.51 -6.71 -6.53
C ALA A 90 4.05 -6.25 -7.90
N THR A 91 5.09 -5.42 -7.89
CA THR A 91 5.80 -5.04 -9.12
C THR A 91 6.98 -5.98 -9.33
N VAL A 92 7.01 -6.60 -10.50
CA VAL A 92 8.09 -7.54 -10.89
C VAL A 92 8.88 -6.95 -12.03
N ARG A 93 10.18 -6.80 -11.83
CA ARG A 93 11.11 -6.34 -12.86
C ARG A 93 11.54 -7.48 -13.74
N VAL A 94 11.49 -7.25 -15.03
CA VAL A 94 11.95 -8.17 -16.08
C VAL A 94 12.81 -7.41 -17.09
N THR A 95 13.80 -8.05 -17.62
CA THR A 95 14.60 -7.46 -18.70
C THR A 95 13.83 -7.45 -20.01
N LEU A 96 14.22 -6.59 -20.95
CA LEU A 96 13.61 -6.55 -22.28
C LEU A 96 13.69 -7.91 -22.99
N SER A 97 14.80 -8.63 -22.84
CA SER A 97 14.96 -9.97 -23.41
C SER A 97 13.97 -10.98 -22.78
N GLU A 98 13.80 -10.97 -21.47
CA GLU A 98 12.78 -11.80 -20.80
C GLU A 98 11.36 -11.45 -21.27
N ALA A 99 11.09 -10.17 -21.43
CA ALA A 99 9.77 -9.70 -21.88
C ALA A 99 9.42 -10.14 -23.31
N LEU A 100 10.43 -10.25 -24.20
CA LEU A 100 10.23 -10.63 -25.60
C LEU A 100 10.33 -12.13 -25.84
N LEU A 101 11.31 -12.79 -25.20
CA LEU A 101 11.66 -14.17 -25.51
C LEU A 101 11.06 -15.17 -24.50
N GLY A 102 10.50 -14.66 -23.40
CA GLY A 102 10.02 -15.49 -22.31
C GLY A 102 11.12 -15.87 -21.32
N PHE A 103 10.71 -16.48 -20.22
CA PHE A 103 11.60 -16.88 -19.13
C PHE A 103 10.97 -17.97 -18.26
N SER A 104 11.79 -18.60 -17.42
CA SER A 104 11.34 -19.53 -16.39
C SER A 104 12.19 -19.31 -15.15
N ARG A 105 11.63 -18.60 -14.16
CA ARG A 105 12.33 -18.29 -12.91
C ARG A 105 11.39 -17.95 -11.76
N THR A 106 11.91 -17.96 -10.56
CA THR A 106 11.26 -17.38 -9.39
C THR A 106 11.27 -15.86 -9.53
N VAL A 107 10.07 -15.27 -9.45
CA VAL A 107 9.88 -13.82 -9.62
C VAL A 107 9.82 -13.08 -8.28
N LEU A 108 9.26 -13.71 -7.25
CA LEU A 108 9.19 -13.15 -5.90
C LEU A 108 9.03 -14.25 -4.84
N THR A 109 9.27 -13.86 -3.58
CA THR A 109 8.97 -14.69 -2.41
C THR A 109 7.69 -14.17 -1.78
N HIS A 110 6.70 -15.05 -1.63
CA HIS A 110 5.39 -14.73 -1.05
C HIS A 110 5.50 -14.48 0.47
N LEU A 111 4.45 -13.89 1.08
CA LEU A 111 4.38 -13.58 2.52
C LEU A 111 4.50 -14.82 3.42
N ASP A 112 4.18 -16.00 2.92
CA ASP A 112 4.32 -17.30 3.60
C ASP A 112 5.65 -18.01 3.30
N HIS A 113 6.62 -17.27 2.74
CA HIS A 113 7.96 -17.74 2.36
C HIS A 113 8.00 -18.75 1.20
N ARG A 114 6.89 -19.03 0.53
CA ARG A 114 6.89 -19.77 -0.74
C ARG A 114 7.47 -18.91 -1.86
N HIS A 115 8.16 -19.56 -2.78
CA HIS A 115 8.70 -18.92 -3.97
C HIS A 115 7.70 -19.03 -5.12
N ILE A 116 7.28 -17.91 -5.67
CA ILE A 116 6.39 -17.87 -6.84
C ILE A 116 7.27 -17.98 -8.08
N HIS A 117 7.16 -19.13 -8.76
CA HIS A 117 7.88 -19.42 -9.99
C HIS A 117 6.93 -19.22 -11.17
N ILE A 118 7.38 -18.46 -12.16
CA ILE A 118 6.60 -18.20 -13.37
C ILE A 118 7.39 -18.64 -14.60
N THR A 119 6.69 -19.34 -15.47
CA THR A 119 7.22 -19.75 -16.77
C THR A 119 6.44 -19.06 -17.88
N ARG A 120 7.12 -18.29 -18.70
CA ARG A 120 6.61 -17.66 -19.92
C ARG A 120 7.28 -18.32 -21.12
N LYS A 121 6.46 -18.83 -22.03
CA LYS A 121 6.95 -19.46 -23.26
C LYS A 121 7.38 -18.39 -24.27
N PRO A 122 8.32 -18.70 -25.18
CA PRO A 122 8.61 -17.85 -26.32
C PRO A 122 7.33 -17.50 -27.10
N GLY A 123 7.20 -16.25 -27.52
CA GLY A 123 5.99 -15.74 -28.18
C GLY A 123 4.93 -15.16 -27.25
N GLN A 124 5.06 -15.35 -25.94
CA GLN A 124 4.21 -14.69 -24.93
C GLN A 124 4.85 -13.38 -24.46
N VAL A 125 4.75 -12.35 -25.29
CA VAL A 125 5.38 -11.05 -25.03
C VAL A 125 4.67 -10.35 -23.87
N ILE A 126 5.48 -9.83 -22.94
CA ILE A 126 4.99 -8.95 -21.86
C ILE A 126 5.02 -7.51 -22.37
N ARG A 127 3.89 -6.81 -22.20
CA ARG A 127 3.76 -5.40 -22.60
C ARG A 127 4.02 -4.46 -21.42
N PRO A 128 4.53 -3.25 -21.66
CA PRO A 128 4.64 -2.24 -20.62
C PRO A 128 3.30 -2.00 -19.92
N GLY A 129 3.30 -2.01 -18.58
CA GLY A 129 2.10 -1.82 -17.78
C GLY A 129 1.13 -3.02 -17.72
N GLN A 130 1.49 -4.15 -18.33
CA GLN A 130 0.69 -5.37 -18.25
C GLN A 130 0.61 -5.86 -16.81
N VAL A 131 -0.57 -6.33 -16.42
CA VAL A 131 -0.82 -6.94 -15.12
C VAL A 131 -1.33 -8.36 -15.33
N ASP A 132 -0.73 -9.31 -14.64
CA ASP A 132 -1.19 -10.70 -14.61
C ASP A 132 -1.75 -11.04 -13.23
N ILE A 133 -2.68 -11.99 -13.20
CA ILE A 133 -3.38 -12.39 -11.98
C ILE A 133 -2.99 -13.82 -11.63
N VAL A 134 -2.48 -14.00 -10.42
CA VAL A 134 -2.28 -15.33 -9.81
C VAL A 134 -3.39 -15.55 -8.79
N ARG A 135 -4.34 -16.41 -9.15
CA ARG A 135 -5.55 -16.61 -8.36
C ARG A 135 -5.27 -17.32 -7.04
N GLY A 136 -5.94 -16.85 -5.97
CA GLY A 136 -5.86 -17.45 -4.64
C GLY A 136 -4.54 -17.23 -3.92
N GLU A 137 -3.69 -16.33 -4.40
CA GLU A 137 -2.42 -15.95 -3.77
C GLU A 137 -2.46 -14.56 -3.14
N GLY A 138 -3.65 -14.06 -2.82
CA GLY A 138 -3.86 -12.86 -2.03
C GLY A 138 -3.90 -13.13 -0.52
N MET A 139 -4.42 -12.16 0.23
CA MET A 139 -4.65 -12.27 1.67
C MET A 139 -5.82 -13.20 1.97
N VAL A 140 -5.76 -13.85 3.13
CA VAL A 140 -6.85 -14.71 3.63
C VAL A 140 -7.95 -13.85 4.23
N ASP A 141 -9.20 -14.16 3.93
CA ASP A 141 -10.34 -13.55 4.61
C ASP A 141 -10.46 -14.10 6.05
N GLN A 142 -10.58 -13.21 7.03
CA GLN A 142 -10.75 -13.61 8.43
C GLN A 142 -12.09 -14.31 8.69
N ARG A 143 -13.15 -13.94 7.97
CA ARG A 143 -14.49 -14.49 8.15
C ARG A 143 -14.63 -15.84 7.45
N TYR A 144 -14.04 -15.94 6.28
CA TYR A 144 -14.11 -17.13 5.43
C TYR A 144 -12.69 -17.61 5.14
N ARG A 145 -12.14 -18.45 6.01
CA ARG A 145 -10.74 -18.90 5.93
C ARG A 145 -10.34 -19.58 4.63
N ASP A 146 -11.32 -20.11 3.90
CA ASP A 146 -11.13 -20.72 2.59
C ASP A 146 -11.14 -19.68 1.45
N HIS A 147 -11.58 -18.46 1.73
CA HIS A 147 -11.55 -17.36 0.78
C HIS A 147 -10.21 -16.63 0.85
N LYS A 148 -9.57 -16.54 -0.29
CA LYS A 148 -8.34 -15.76 -0.48
C LYS A 148 -8.57 -14.78 -1.61
N GLY A 149 -7.95 -13.62 -1.51
CA GLY A 149 -7.81 -12.70 -2.63
C GLY A 149 -6.84 -13.22 -3.69
N ASP A 150 -6.56 -12.42 -4.68
CA ASP A 150 -5.67 -12.71 -5.79
C ASP A 150 -4.36 -11.90 -5.65
N LEU A 151 -3.30 -12.40 -6.27
CA LEU A 151 -2.05 -11.68 -6.42
C LEU A 151 -1.96 -11.08 -7.82
N PHE A 152 -1.85 -9.76 -7.89
CA PHE A 152 -1.66 -9.01 -9.11
C PHE A 152 -0.17 -8.73 -9.30
N LEU A 153 0.37 -9.16 -10.42
CA LEU A 153 1.76 -8.93 -10.81
C LEU A 153 1.81 -7.85 -11.88
N GLN A 154 2.28 -6.69 -11.52
CA GLN A 154 2.55 -5.61 -12.45
C GLN A 154 3.96 -5.75 -13.00
N TRP A 155 4.08 -5.87 -14.33
CA TRP A 155 5.37 -6.04 -14.99
C TRP A 155 6.03 -4.69 -15.25
N ASP A 156 7.26 -4.54 -14.77
CA ASP A 156 8.15 -3.42 -15.02
C ASP A 156 9.29 -3.89 -15.91
N ILE A 157 9.37 -3.35 -17.14
CA ILE A 157 10.36 -3.79 -18.13
C ILE A 157 11.57 -2.90 -18.05
N GLU A 158 12.69 -3.47 -17.65
CA GLU A 158 13.97 -2.80 -17.64
C GLU A 158 14.56 -2.76 -19.05
N PHE A 159 14.66 -1.56 -19.58
CA PHE A 159 15.36 -1.33 -20.84
C PHE A 159 16.88 -1.34 -20.61
N PRO A 160 17.64 -1.81 -21.61
CA PRO A 160 19.11 -1.78 -21.52
C PRO A 160 19.63 -0.35 -21.45
N THR A 161 20.80 -0.20 -20.84
CA THR A 161 21.46 1.11 -20.68
C THR A 161 21.97 1.67 -22.03
N GLU A 162 22.17 2.99 -22.08
CA GLU A 162 22.76 3.66 -23.24
C GLU A 162 24.15 3.11 -23.61
N ALA A 163 24.95 2.75 -22.60
CA ALA A 163 26.25 2.14 -22.81
C ALA A 163 26.16 0.79 -23.56
N TRP A 164 25.17 -0.03 -23.21
CA TRP A 164 24.89 -1.27 -23.94
C TRP A 164 24.40 -0.98 -25.34
N ALA A 165 23.45 -0.05 -25.51
CA ALA A 165 22.92 0.31 -26.83
C ALA A 165 24.01 0.82 -27.79
N SER A 166 25.00 1.54 -27.28
CA SER A 166 26.17 2.00 -28.04
C SER A 166 27.16 0.91 -28.41
N SER A 167 27.18 -0.20 -27.66
CA SER A 167 28.11 -1.33 -27.90
C SER A 167 27.59 -2.38 -28.89
N VAL A 168 26.27 -2.37 -29.15
CA VAL A 168 25.62 -3.36 -30.02
C VAL A 168 25.62 -2.89 -31.49
N ASP A 169 25.79 -3.83 -32.41
CA ASP A 169 25.60 -3.55 -33.83
C ASP A 169 24.12 -3.22 -34.12
N ALA A 170 23.86 -1.93 -34.35
CA ALA A 170 22.51 -1.41 -34.59
C ALA A 170 21.83 -2.08 -35.80
N LYS A 171 22.59 -2.45 -36.84
CA LYS A 171 22.04 -3.10 -38.04
C LYS A 171 21.58 -4.52 -37.75
N ALA A 172 22.38 -5.25 -36.96
CA ALA A 172 22.03 -6.61 -36.55
C ALA A 172 20.77 -6.59 -35.65
N LEU A 173 20.68 -5.64 -34.73
CA LEU A 173 19.51 -5.48 -33.87
C LEU A 173 18.28 -5.08 -34.68
N GLU A 174 18.41 -4.15 -35.62
CA GLU A 174 17.30 -3.71 -36.47
C GLU A 174 16.74 -4.84 -37.35
N ALA A 175 17.58 -5.76 -37.81
CA ALA A 175 17.14 -6.92 -38.59
C ALA A 175 16.30 -7.93 -37.77
N LEU A 176 16.47 -7.95 -36.44
CA LEU A 176 15.73 -8.84 -35.53
C LEU A 176 14.46 -8.21 -34.99
N LEU A 177 14.38 -6.90 -34.97
CA LEU A 177 13.22 -6.15 -34.46
C LEU A 177 12.17 -5.94 -35.54
N PRO A 178 10.89 -5.71 -35.16
CA PRO A 178 9.87 -5.29 -36.10
C PRO A 178 10.30 -4.05 -36.86
N PRO A 179 9.89 -3.88 -38.12
CA PRO A 179 10.27 -2.75 -38.93
C PRO A 179 9.81 -1.41 -38.32
N LYS A 180 10.64 -0.39 -38.48
CA LYS A 180 10.28 0.98 -38.08
C LYS A 180 9.02 1.43 -38.80
N ARG A 181 8.27 2.30 -38.18
CA ARG A 181 7.12 2.94 -38.89
C ARG A 181 7.60 3.66 -40.11
N PRO A 182 6.79 3.66 -41.19
CA PRO A 182 7.12 4.42 -42.39
C PRO A 182 7.28 5.91 -42.04
N VAL A 183 8.31 6.52 -42.59
CA VAL A 183 8.53 7.95 -42.44
C VAL A 183 7.44 8.66 -43.25
N LEU A 184 6.57 9.42 -42.58
CA LEU A 184 5.70 10.36 -43.24
C LEU A 184 6.59 11.53 -43.67
N ALA A 185 6.67 11.80 -44.97
CA ALA A 185 7.36 12.98 -45.50
C ALA A 185 6.32 14.11 -45.64
N PRO A 186 6.18 14.98 -44.65
CA PRO A 186 5.36 16.17 -44.79
C PRO A 186 6.03 17.11 -45.82
N PRO A 187 5.26 18.06 -46.39
CA PRO A 187 5.83 19.12 -47.21
C PRO A 187 6.95 19.85 -46.45
N GLU A 188 8.05 20.13 -47.08
CA GLU A 188 9.23 20.75 -46.44
C GLU A 188 8.88 22.07 -45.74
N ASP A 189 7.91 22.82 -46.27
CA ASP A 189 7.42 24.10 -45.74
C ASP A 189 6.73 23.98 -44.36
N LEU A 190 6.36 22.77 -43.94
CA LEU A 190 5.67 22.48 -42.68
C LEU A 190 6.50 21.63 -41.69
N LEU A 191 7.77 21.43 -42.02
CA LEU A 191 8.67 20.58 -41.22
C LEU A 191 9.46 21.48 -40.27
N GLU A 192 9.21 21.31 -38.96
CA GLU A 192 9.95 21.99 -37.90
C GLU A 192 10.75 20.95 -37.12
N GLU A 193 12.06 21.06 -37.14
CA GLU A 193 12.96 20.23 -36.34
C GLU A 193 13.04 20.77 -34.89
N VAL A 194 12.57 20.00 -33.94
CA VAL A 194 12.64 20.37 -32.55
C VAL A 194 13.52 19.39 -31.76
N THR A 195 14.27 19.93 -30.83
CA THR A 195 15.07 19.12 -29.89
C THR A 195 14.22 18.76 -28.67
N THR A 196 14.31 17.48 -28.23
CA THR A 196 13.60 17.01 -27.02
C THR A 196 14.56 16.93 -25.84
N ALA A 197 14.04 17.25 -24.65
CA ALA A 197 14.74 17.05 -23.40
C ALA A 197 13.94 16.04 -22.54
N PRO A 198 14.60 15.29 -21.63
CA PRO A 198 13.91 14.43 -20.71
C PRO A 198 13.02 15.27 -19.76
N GLY A 199 11.77 14.85 -19.58
CA GLY A 199 10.79 15.48 -18.68
C GLY A 199 9.99 14.44 -17.94
N GLN A 200 9.30 14.84 -16.89
CA GLN A 200 8.39 14.00 -16.13
C GLN A 200 6.95 14.40 -16.42
N LEU A 201 6.04 13.42 -16.30
CA LEU A 201 4.62 13.66 -16.55
C LEU A 201 4.02 14.69 -15.57
N ASP A 202 4.59 14.75 -14.36
CA ASP A 202 4.20 15.70 -13.32
C ASP A 202 4.60 17.15 -13.66
N ASP A 203 5.54 17.34 -14.61
CA ASP A 203 5.92 18.66 -15.13
C ASP A 203 4.89 19.23 -16.10
N VAL A 204 3.95 18.40 -16.57
CA VAL A 204 2.88 18.83 -17.47
C VAL A 204 1.91 19.69 -16.68
N ARG A 205 2.00 21.01 -16.89
CA ARG A 205 1.05 21.95 -16.31
C ARG A 205 -0.32 21.68 -16.90
N THR A 206 -1.28 21.27 -16.08
CA THR A 206 -2.68 21.10 -16.47
C THR A 206 -3.28 22.48 -16.72
N ILE A 207 -3.08 23.04 -17.92
CA ILE A 207 -3.65 24.33 -18.35
C ILE A 207 -5.03 24.13 -18.98
N TYR A 208 -5.71 23.06 -18.70
CA TYR A 208 -7.10 22.91 -19.13
C TYR A 208 -8.04 23.13 -17.94
N SER A 209 -8.25 24.41 -17.58
CA SER A 209 -9.51 24.77 -16.94
C SER A 209 -10.63 24.55 -17.97
N HIS A 210 -11.75 24.01 -17.54
CA HIS A 210 -12.95 23.71 -18.34
C HIS A 210 -13.47 24.87 -19.22
N THR A 211 -12.94 26.08 -19.08
CA THR A 211 -13.35 27.32 -19.77
C THR A 211 -12.87 27.42 -21.23
N VAL A 212 -11.79 26.76 -21.60
CA VAL A 212 -11.26 26.87 -22.98
C VAL A 212 -12.02 25.95 -23.95
N TRP A 213 -12.61 24.86 -23.47
CA TRP A 213 -13.41 23.97 -24.31
C TRP A 213 -14.75 24.53 -24.73
N LEU A 214 -15.31 25.47 -23.99
CA LEU A 214 -16.57 26.15 -24.31
C LEU A 214 -16.37 27.27 -25.37
N ALA A 215 -15.20 27.90 -25.42
CA ALA A 215 -14.93 28.94 -26.40
C ALA A 215 -14.77 28.38 -27.84
N TYR A 216 -14.18 27.20 -27.98
CA TYR A 216 -14.01 26.56 -29.30
C TYR A 216 -15.31 25.99 -29.90
N ARG A 217 -16.34 25.74 -29.07
CA ARG A 217 -17.65 25.26 -29.57
C ARG A 217 -18.55 26.36 -30.10
N HIS A 218 -18.31 27.62 -29.77
CA HIS A 218 -19.13 28.74 -30.22
C HIS A 218 -18.72 29.32 -31.58
N GLU A 219 -17.46 29.14 -32.00
CA GLU A 219 -17.02 29.63 -33.31
C GLU A 219 -17.33 28.67 -34.46
N ALA A 220 -17.61 27.40 -34.21
CA ALA A 220 -17.95 26.43 -35.25
C ALA A 220 -19.45 26.39 -35.62
N ALA A 221 -20.30 27.20 -34.97
CA ALA A 221 -21.76 27.22 -35.19
C ALA A 221 -22.26 28.49 -35.92
N GLY A 222 -21.37 29.37 -36.37
CA GLY A 222 -21.70 30.59 -37.10
C GLY A 222 -21.35 30.50 -38.57
N GLY A 223 -21.99 29.61 -39.34
CA GLY A 223 -22.02 29.69 -40.81
C GLY A 223 -23.21 30.55 -41.25
N PRO A 224 -23.05 31.44 -42.23
CA PRO A 224 -24.08 32.37 -42.63
C PRO A 224 -25.23 31.68 -43.38
N ALA A 225 -26.42 32.22 -43.17
CA ALA A 225 -27.63 31.96 -43.94
C ALA A 225 -27.55 32.45 -45.39
#